data_b0c783a685cd6ebf698c324004f4bff2
#
_entry.id   b0c783a685cd6ebf698c324004f4bff2
#
_cell.length_a   1.000
_cell.length_b   1.000
_cell.length_c   1.000
_cell.angle_alpha   90.00
_cell.angle_beta   90.00
_cell.angle_gamma   90.00
#
_symmetry.space_group_name_H-M   'P 1'
#
loop_
_entity.id
_entity.type
_entity.pdbx_description
1 polymer ?
#
loop_
_entity_poly.entity_id
_entity_poly.type
_entity_poly.pdbx_seq_one_letter_code
_entity_poly.pdbx_strand_id
1 'polypeptide(L)'
;MKKAIIFLVMAVGINAMAHIGGPCSVSEKKCVIRGFNIDGNVLNESEASTIREIVNDLNKYGKSGTIDIIGHTDSTGSQKHNLKLSETRAKNFARLMREFGLDKRFSFGKIKGEGANSPVDTDDRVDGRYNNRRVEILLNNVEFETSGK
;
A
#
# COMPACT_ATOMS: atom_id res chain seq x y z
N MET A 1 -22.62 38.98 18.91
CA MET A 1 -21.59 39.27 17.93
C MET A 1 -20.49 38.25 17.99
N LYS A 2 -20.38 37.47 16.92
CA LYS A 2 -19.14 36.97 16.35
C LYS A 2 -18.23 36.10 17.23
N LYS A 3 -18.44 34.80 17.18
CA LYS A 3 -17.35 33.80 17.27
C LYS A 3 -17.86 32.48 16.68
N ALA A 4 -18.07 32.48 15.41
CA ALA A 4 -18.11 31.26 14.64
C ALA A 4 -17.16 31.48 13.48
N ILE A 5 -16.08 30.83 13.44
CA ILE A 5 -15.24 30.56 12.25
C ILE A 5 -13.85 30.23 12.79
N ILE A 6 -13.63 29.06 13.31
CA ILE A 6 -12.32 28.37 13.32
C ILE A 6 -12.62 26.88 13.56
N PHE A 7 -13.26 26.22 12.62
CA PHE A 7 -13.35 24.75 12.63
C PHE A 7 -13.52 24.17 11.23
N LEU A 8 -12.97 24.82 10.22
CA LEU A 8 -13.14 24.33 8.84
C LEU A 8 -11.85 24.15 8.07
N VAL A 9 -10.70 24.03 8.71
CA VAL A 9 -9.43 23.90 7.99
C VAL A 9 -8.74 22.53 8.17
N MET A 10 -9.27 21.66 9.02
CA MET A 10 -8.70 20.33 9.21
C MET A 10 -9.41 19.19 8.44
N ALA A 11 -10.51 19.47 7.77
CA ALA A 11 -11.31 18.44 7.09
C ALA A 11 -10.87 18.12 5.65
N VAL A 12 -9.99 18.92 5.07
CA VAL A 12 -9.75 18.88 3.62
C VAL A 12 -8.59 17.94 3.22
N GLY A 13 -7.63 17.73 4.11
CA GLY A 13 -6.56 16.74 3.87
C GLY A 13 -7.01 15.28 4.09
N ILE A 14 -8.12 15.09 4.80
CA ILE A 14 -8.69 13.77 5.11
C ILE A 14 -9.52 13.23 3.94
N ASN A 15 -10.13 14.12 3.15
CA ASN A 15 -11.05 13.71 2.09
C ASN A 15 -10.37 13.09 0.86
N ALA A 16 -9.14 13.48 0.52
CA ALA A 16 -8.45 12.89 -0.62
C ALA A 16 -8.09 11.41 -0.37
N MET A 17 -7.60 11.09 0.82
CA MET A 17 -7.33 9.70 1.20
C MET A 17 -8.58 8.91 1.60
N ALA A 18 -9.66 9.58 2.03
CA ALA A 18 -10.94 8.92 2.33
C ALA A 18 -11.60 8.33 1.08
N HIS A 19 -11.21 8.78 -0.11
CA HIS A 19 -11.65 8.22 -1.38
C HIS A 19 -10.76 7.07 -1.89
N ILE A 20 -9.59 6.85 -1.27
CA ILE A 20 -8.79 5.66 -1.52
C ILE A 20 -9.46 4.53 -0.75
N GLY A 21 -10.38 3.84 -1.42
CA GLY A 21 -11.17 2.76 -0.83
C GLY A 21 -10.37 1.47 -0.63
N GLY A 22 -11.02 0.48 -0.04
CA GLY A 22 -10.51 -0.88 0.03
C GLY A 22 -9.36 -1.08 1.02
N PRO A 23 -8.14 -1.47 0.57
CA PRO A 23 -7.06 -1.90 1.44
C PRO A 23 -6.27 -0.75 2.10
N CYS A 24 -6.67 0.50 1.90
CA CYS A 24 -5.92 1.67 2.35
C CYS A 24 -6.46 2.23 3.67
N SER A 25 -5.54 2.54 4.58
CA SER A 25 -5.81 3.25 5.84
C SER A 25 -5.32 4.68 5.73
N VAL A 26 -6.25 5.63 5.91
CA VAL A 26 -5.96 7.07 5.89
C VAL A 26 -5.05 7.48 7.05
N SER A 27 -5.35 6.98 8.25
CA SER A 27 -4.59 7.31 9.47
C SER A 27 -3.16 6.78 9.42
N GLU A 28 -2.95 5.62 8.80
CA GLU A 28 -1.64 5.00 8.68
C GLU A 28 -0.89 5.42 7.41
N LYS A 29 -1.53 6.14 6.49
CA LYS A 29 -1.01 6.46 5.15
C LYS A 29 -0.41 5.23 4.47
N LYS A 30 -1.16 4.14 4.49
CA LYS A 30 -0.71 2.83 4.04
C LYS A 30 -1.83 2.05 3.39
N CYS A 31 -1.51 1.37 2.29
CA CYS A 31 -2.37 0.36 1.69
C CYS A 31 -1.76 -1.02 1.93
N VAL A 32 -2.60 -2.01 2.25
CA VAL A 32 -2.16 -3.37 2.53
C VAL A 32 -2.93 -4.36 1.67
N ILE A 33 -2.23 -5.09 0.83
CA ILE A 33 -2.80 -6.16 0.03
C ILE A 33 -2.36 -7.50 0.62
N ARG A 34 -3.31 -8.38 0.92
CA ARG A 34 -3.11 -9.64 1.65
C ARG A 34 -3.47 -10.85 0.81
N GLY A 35 -3.14 -12.01 1.34
CA GLY A 35 -3.67 -13.29 0.86
C GLY A 35 -2.92 -13.90 -0.30
N PHE A 36 -1.67 -13.53 -0.52
CA PHE A 36 -0.83 -14.21 -1.50
C PHE A 36 -0.74 -15.71 -1.21
N ASN A 37 -0.73 -16.51 -2.25
CA ASN A 37 -0.42 -17.92 -2.13
C ASN A 37 0.98 -18.12 -1.50
N ILE A 38 1.19 -19.24 -0.82
CA ILE A 38 2.40 -19.49 -0.02
C ILE A 38 3.68 -19.22 -0.84
N ASP A 39 3.82 -19.80 -2.01
CA ASP A 39 4.96 -19.56 -2.93
C ASP A 39 4.60 -18.64 -4.11
N GLY A 40 3.42 -18.01 -4.06
CA GLY A 40 2.93 -17.16 -5.14
C GLY A 40 3.64 -15.80 -5.18
N ASN A 41 4.18 -15.49 -6.34
CA ASN A 41 4.71 -14.17 -6.67
C ASN A 41 3.93 -13.52 -7.81
N VAL A 42 2.96 -14.23 -8.36
CA VAL A 42 2.05 -13.79 -9.41
C VAL A 42 0.75 -13.31 -8.77
N LEU A 43 0.29 -12.16 -9.19
CA LEU A 43 -0.97 -11.57 -8.73
C LEU A 43 -2.15 -12.20 -9.47
N ASN A 44 -3.21 -12.44 -8.74
CA ASN A 44 -4.50 -12.78 -9.33
C ASN A 44 -5.23 -11.51 -9.82
N GLU A 45 -6.35 -11.68 -10.52
CA GLU A 45 -7.12 -10.55 -11.07
C GLU A 45 -7.64 -9.60 -9.99
N SER A 46 -8.02 -10.10 -8.82
CA SER A 46 -8.50 -9.29 -7.72
C SER A 46 -7.41 -8.37 -7.17
N GLU A 47 -6.21 -8.90 -6.99
CA GLU A 47 -5.05 -8.12 -6.55
C GLU A 47 -4.62 -7.09 -7.61
N ALA A 48 -4.64 -7.48 -8.89
CA ALA A 48 -4.36 -6.57 -9.99
C ALA A 48 -5.40 -5.45 -10.10
N SER A 49 -6.70 -5.76 -9.91
CA SER A 49 -7.76 -4.76 -9.85
C SER A 49 -7.55 -3.77 -8.71
N THR A 50 -7.19 -4.26 -7.52
CA THR A 50 -6.89 -3.44 -6.35
C THR A 50 -5.72 -2.49 -6.60
N ILE A 51 -4.64 -2.96 -7.24
CA ILE A 51 -3.50 -2.09 -7.59
C ILE A 51 -3.94 -1.01 -8.59
N ARG A 52 -4.77 -1.37 -9.56
CA ARG A 52 -5.29 -0.41 -10.54
C ARG A 52 -6.12 0.69 -9.88
N GLU A 53 -6.97 0.34 -8.91
CA GLU A 53 -7.73 1.31 -8.13
C GLU A 53 -6.81 2.25 -7.35
N ILE A 54 -5.79 1.72 -6.66
CA ILE A 54 -4.80 2.52 -5.94
C ILE A 54 -4.07 3.48 -6.89
N VAL A 55 -3.68 3.02 -8.08
CA VAL A 55 -3.02 3.87 -9.09
C VAL A 55 -3.95 4.97 -9.58
N ASN A 56 -5.21 4.66 -9.87
CA ASN A 56 -6.20 5.65 -10.28
C ASN A 56 -6.42 6.72 -9.21
N ASP A 57 -6.52 6.31 -7.96
CA ASP A 57 -6.72 7.23 -6.84
C ASP A 57 -5.47 8.11 -6.60
N LEU A 58 -4.27 7.54 -6.68
CA LEU A 58 -3.04 8.31 -6.60
C LEU A 58 -2.94 9.34 -7.73
N ASN A 59 -3.25 8.93 -8.95
CA ASN A 59 -3.24 9.85 -10.09
C ASN A 59 -4.28 10.95 -9.99
N LYS A 60 -5.43 10.67 -9.38
CA LYS A 60 -6.54 11.61 -9.24
C LYS A 60 -6.36 12.57 -8.07
N TYR A 61 -5.94 12.08 -6.92
CA TYR A 61 -5.91 12.84 -5.66
C TYR A 61 -4.51 13.16 -5.15
N GLY A 62 -3.50 12.42 -5.59
CA GLY A 62 -2.12 12.66 -5.21
C GLY A 62 -1.49 13.78 -6.03
N LYS A 63 -0.72 14.64 -5.38
CA LYS A 63 0.02 15.72 -6.02
C LYS A 63 1.38 15.25 -6.54
N SER A 64 2.16 14.67 -5.67
CA SER A 64 3.49 14.11 -5.98
C SER A 64 4.02 13.30 -4.80
N GLY A 65 5.09 12.59 -5.00
CA GLY A 65 5.80 12.00 -3.86
C GLY A 65 6.55 10.71 -4.15
N THR A 66 7.00 10.11 -3.07
CA THR A 66 7.75 8.86 -3.08
C THR A 66 6.95 7.77 -2.39
N ILE A 67 6.82 6.63 -3.05
CA ILE A 67 6.06 5.46 -2.59
C ILE A 67 7.05 4.37 -2.22
N ASP A 68 6.95 3.85 -1.01
CA ASP A 68 7.71 2.67 -0.59
C ASP A 68 6.82 1.42 -0.69
N ILE A 69 7.42 0.29 -1.08
CA ILE A 69 6.71 -0.98 -1.22
C ILE A 69 7.48 -2.05 -0.46
N ILE A 70 6.82 -2.67 0.51
CA ILE A 70 7.42 -3.67 1.38
C ILE A 70 6.64 -4.98 1.27
N GLY A 71 7.33 -6.04 0.88
CA GLY A 71 6.76 -7.39 0.81
C GLY A 71 7.02 -8.19 2.09
N HIS A 72 6.05 -9.05 2.44
CA HIS A 72 6.12 -9.93 3.61
C HIS A 72 5.63 -11.33 3.27
N THR A 73 6.08 -12.30 4.06
CA THR A 73 5.64 -13.70 4.02
C THR A 73 5.14 -14.13 5.40
N ASP A 74 4.48 -15.29 5.47
CA ASP A 74 4.38 -16.05 6.71
C ASP A 74 5.72 -16.77 6.99
N SER A 75 5.82 -17.49 8.09
CA SER A 75 7.03 -18.20 8.50
C SER A 75 7.26 -19.54 7.80
N THR A 76 6.41 -19.92 6.85
CA THR A 76 6.55 -21.18 6.10
C THR A 76 7.78 -21.11 5.19
N GLY A 77 8.64 -22.11 5.27
CA GLY A 77 9.86 -22.19 4.46
C GLY A 77 11.09 -21.53 5.12
N SER A 78 12.18 -21.44 4.35
CA SER A 78 13.43 -20.87 4.85
C SER A 78 13.43 -19.34 4.85
N GLN A 79 14.17 -18.75 5.76
CA GLN A 79 14.34 -17.29 5.84
C GLN A 79 14.86 -16.72 4.51
N LYS A 80 15.87 -17.36 3.92
CA LYS A 80 16.44 -16.92 2.63
C LYS A 80 15.40 -16.92 1.50
N HIS A 81 14.59 -18.00 1.44
CA HIS A 81 13.52 -18.12 0.46
C HIS A 81 12.46 -17.00 0.66
N ASN A 82 12.02 -16.80 1.89
CA ASN A 82 11.02 -15.81 2.25
C ASN A 82 11.47 -14.38 1.96
N LEU A 83 12.73 -14.04 2.24
CA LEU A 83 13.29 -12.75 1.87
C LEU A 83 13.23 -12.51 0.36
N LYS A 84 13.68 -13.49 -0.44
CA LYS A 84 13.65 -13.40 -1.89
C LYS A 84 12.23 -13.33 -2.44
N LEU A 85 11.31 -14.14 -1.94
CA LEU A 85 9.91 -14.15 -2.36
C LEU A 85 9.23 -12.80 -2.07
N SER A 86 9.41 -12.27 -0.88
CA SER A 86 8.83 -10.98 -0.49
C SER A 86 9.41 -9.81 -1.29
N GLU A 87 10.70 -9.84 -1.61
CA GLU A 87 11.33 -8.84 -2.48
C GLU A 87 10.76 -8.93 -3.91
N THR A 88 10.61 -10.14 -4.45
CA THR A 88 10.01 -10.35 -5.77
C THR A 88 8.57 -9.82 -5.82
N ARG A 89 7.77 -10.07 -4.79
CA ARG A 89 6.42 -9.50 -4.67
C ARG A 89 6.44 -7.98 -4.71
N ALA A 90 7.28 -7.35 -3.91
CA ALA A 90 7.40 -5.88 -3.87
C ALA A 90 7.81 -5.30 -5.24
N LYS A 91 8.77 -5.91 -5.92
CA LYS A 91 9.19 -5.49 -7.27
C LYS A 91 8.08 -5.66 -8.31
N ASN A 92 7.33 -6.76 -8.26
CA ASN A 92 6.19 -6.97 -9.15
C ASN A 92 5.10 -5.92 -8.94
N PHE A 93 4.83 -5.52 -7.70
CA PHE A 93 3.91 -4.43 -7.40
C PHE A 93 4.35 -3.11 -8.02
N ALA A 94 5.60 -2.71 -7.82
CA ALA A 94 6.14 -1.49 -8.42
C ALA A 94 6.02 -1.50 -9.95
N ARG A 95 6.36 -2.63 -10.58
CA ARG A 95 6.24 -2.79 -12.03
C ARG A 95 4.79 -2.63 -12.49
N LEU A 96 3.84 -3.30 -11.83
CA LEU A 96 2.43 -3.24 -12.19
C LEU A 96 1.82 -1.86 -11.96
N MET A 97 2.20 -1.15 -10.93
CA MET A 97 1.76 0.23 -10.74
C MET A 97 2.17 1.10 -11.93
N ARG A 98 3.38 0.93 -12.46
CA ARG A 98 3.81 1.63 -13.70
C ARG A 98 3.03 1.17 -14.93
N GLU A 99 2.83 -0.12 -15.10
CA GLU A 99 2.05 -0.69 -16.22
C GLU A 99 0.59 -0.23 -16.19
N PHE A 100 0.02 -0.02 -15.00
CA PHE A 100 -1.33 0.52 -14.83
C PHE A 100 -1.39 2.05 -14.93
N GLY A 101 -0.28 2.69 -15.26
CA GLY A 101 -0.25 4.12 -15.58
C GLY A 101 -0.01 5.04 -14.40
N LEU A 102 0.69 4.58 -13.34
CA LEU A 102 1.11 5.49 -12.27
C LEU A 102 1.90 6.66 -12.85
N ASP A 103 1.43 7.87 -12.58
CA ASP A 103 2.00 9.11 -13.10
C ASP A 103 3.47 9.29 -12.69
N LYS A 104 4.26 9.93 -13.56
CA LYS A 104 5.69 10.16 -13.37
C LYS A 104 6.02 11.10 -12.21
N ARG A 105 5.05 11.89 -11.74
CA ARG A 105 5.20 12.73 -10.54
C ARG A 105 5.37 11.89 -9.25
N PHE A 106 5.07 10.60 -9.31
CA PHE A 106 5.37 9.64 -8.25
C PHE A 106 6.64 8.85 -8.58
N SER A 107 7.54 8.76 -7.61
CA SER A 107 8.71 7.89 -7.67
C SER A 107 8.59 6.75 -6.67
N PHE A 108 9.36 5.70 -6.88
CA PHE A 108 9.53 4.66 -5.86
C PHE A 108 10.77 4.95 -5.03
N GLY A 109 10.62 4.85 -3.71
CA GLY A 109 11.71 4.89 -2.75
C GLY A 109 12.20 3.47 -2.46
N LYS A 110 11.85 2.94 -1.30
CA LYS A 110 12.22 1.57 -0.89
C LYS A 110 11.31 0.56 -1.58
N ILE A 111 11.92 -0.39 -2.28
CA ILE A 111 11.25 -1.59 -2.79
C ILE A 111 12.00 -2.76 -2.20
N LYS A 112 11.47 -3.39 -1.16
CA LYS A 112 12.19 -4.45 -0.43
C LYS A 112 11.26 -5.56 0.06
N GLY A 113 11.86 -6.71 0.34
CA GLY A 113 11.24 -7.80 1.07
C GLY A 113 11.75 -7.88 2.50
N GLU A 114 10.89 -8.15 3.44
CA GLU A 114 11.22 -8.42 4.84
C GLU A 114 11.02 -9.90 5.23
N GLY A 115 10.56 -10.72 4.30
CA GLY A 115 10.27 -12.12 4.58
C GLY A 115 9.26 -12.23 5.72
N ALA A 116 9.52 -13.11 6.68
CA ALA A 116 8.71 -13.33 7.87
C ALA A 116 9.17 -12.50 9.10
N ASN A 117 10.03 -11.50 8.91
CA ASN A 117 10.63 -10.77 10.03
C ASN A 117 9.71 -9.78 10.74
N SER A 118 8.60 -9.39 10.08
CA SER A 118 7.66 -8.38 10.60
C SER A 118 6.22 -8.89 10.54
N PRO A 119 5.88 -9.93 11.34
CA PRO A 119 4.53 -10.47 11.36
C PRO A 119 3.55 -9.46 11.95
N VAL A 120 2.31 -9.47 11.43
CA VAL A 120 1.18 -8.68 11.96
C VAL A 120 0.15 -9.55 12.65
N ASP A 121 0.28 -10.87 12.52
CA ASP A 121 -0.59 -11.86 13.15
C ASP A 121 0.20 -13.14 13.48
N THR A 122 -0.41 -14.08 14.17
CA THR A 122 0.23 -15.37 14.48
C THR A 122 0.22 -16.30 13.27
N ASP A 123 1.31 -17.03 13.08
CA ASP A 123 1.40 -18.07 12.05
C ASP A 123 0.78 -19.42 12.48
N ASP A 124 0.31 -19.53 13.71
CA ASP A 124 -0.31 -20.76 14.24
C ASP A 124 -1.68 -21.05 13.60
N ARG A 125 -2.32 -20.00 13.04
CA ARG A 125 -3.64 -20.10 12.42
C ARG A 125 -3.58 -19.75 10.92
N VAL A 126 -4.51 -20.33 10.18
CA VAL A 126 -4.64 -20.07 8.72
C VAL A 126 -4.85 -18.58 8.44
N ASP A 127 -5.73 -17.94 9.22
CA ASP A 127 -6.03 -16.51 9.06
C ASP A 127 -4.83 -15.63 9.38
N GLY A 128 -4.06 -15.99 10.40
CA GLY A 128 -2.84 -15.25 10.74
C GLY A 128 -1.78 -15.34 9.65
N ARG A 129 -1.55 -16.53 9.08
CA ARG A 129 -0.66 -16.69 7.92
C ARG A 129 -1.15 -15.90 6.71
N TYR A 130 -2.45 -15.88 6.46
CA TYR A 130 -3.06 -15.06 5.41
C TYR A 130 -2.73 -13.57 5.60
N ASN A 131 -2.85 -13.06 6.82
CA ASN A 131 -2.55 -11.67 7.16
C ASN A 131 -1.06 -11.34 7.02
N ASN A 132 -0.17 -12.31 7.30
CA ASN A 132 1.27 -12.13 7.18
C ASN A 132 1.75 -12.14 5.72
N ARG A 133 1.10 -12.88 4.82
CA ARG A 133 1.40 -12.87 3.38
C ARG A 133 0.80 -11.62 2.73
N ARG A 134 1.53 -10.51 2.81
CA ARG A 134 1.06 -9.20 2.38
C ARG A 134 2.12 -8.37 1.67
N VAL A 135 1.67 -7.35 0.99
CA VAL A 135 2.49 -6.23 0.51
C VAL A 135 1.91 -4.94 1.08
N GLU A 136 2.76 -4.11 1.61
CA GLU A 136 2.46 -2.78 2.13
C GLU A 136 2.95 -1.72 1.15
N ILE A 137 2.06 -0.79 0.80
CA ILE A 137 2.35 0.40 -0.01
C ILE A 137 2.30 1.58 0.94
N LEU A 138 3.46 2.18 1.22
CA LEU A 138 3.60 3.27 2.18
C LEU A 138 3.54 4.61 1.46
N LEU A 139 2.63 5.48 1.89
CA LEU A 139 2.32 6.78 1.30
C LEU A 139 2.77 7.96 2.19
N ASN A 140 3.67 7.71 3.14
CA ASN A 140 4.11 8.74 4.09
C ASN A 140 4.76 9.96 3.41
N ASN A 141 5.43 9.73 2.28
CA ASN A 141 6.12 10.77 1.51
C ASN A 141 5.33 11.18 0.27
N VAL A 142 4.03 10.93 0.25
CA VAL A 142 3.12 11.38 -0.81
C VAL A 142 2.35 12.60 -0.32
N GLU A 143 2.37 13.64 -1.12
CA GLU A 143 1.52 14.82 -0.95
C GLU A 143 0.21 14.62 -1.70
N PHE A 144 -0.89 14.95 -1.05
CA PHE A 144 -2.23 14.94 -1.65
C PHE A 144 -2.70 16.37 -1.88
N GLU A 145 -3.50 16.55 -2.92
CA GLU A 145 -4.11 17.84 -3.18
C GLU A 145 -5.03 18.20 -2.00
N THR A 146 -4.80 19.37 -1.44
CA THR A 146 -5.78 19.99 -0.56
C THR A 146 -6.87 20.55 -1.47
N SER A 147 -8.09 20.05 -1.37
CA SER A 147 -9.20 20.65 -2.07
C SER A 147 -9.34 22.11 -1.59
N GLY A 148 -8.61 22.98 -2.25
CA GLY A 148 -8.66 24.41 -2.05
C GLY A 148 -9.78 24.98 -2.90
N LYS A 149 -10.74 25.58 -2.20
CA LYS A 149 -11.78 26.53 -2.66
C LYS A 149 -12.82 25.98 -3.61
#